data_0c7311e99488fae3612aa1ede589df51
#
_entry.id   0c7311e99488fae3612aa1ede589df51
#
_cell.length_a   1.000
_cell.length_b   1.000
_cell.length_c   1.000
_cell.angle_alpha   90.00
_cell.angle_beta   90.00
_cell.angle_gamma   90.00
#
_symmetry.space_group_name_H-M   'P 1'
#
loop_
_entity.id
_entity.type
_entity.pdbx_description
1 polymer ?
#
loop_
_entity_poly.entity_id
_entity_poly.type
_entity_poly.pdbx_seq_one_letter_code
_entity_poly.pdbx_strand_id
1 'polypeptide(L)'
;MERKHVSETESSGGVCVNKRDSGIKNNIAAHIFLGDSLMTSDTGNELNAQSIPDEIGYGSIRNALRTKSEIAYQDAVQRLDYKRTQLKQNPKPADNAAVPEFKRMPPAVWIGPSALTNPCPVTDMEQLSNRLSKVFSSYPELFNHCVKVYQKRVDYYRLTSEGQKILQPDTVFHITARASIKTDGNEVKTEYYRLHVGGINDLPSEDALIGELHQFAQYMRQKSQAKAVEDLYIGPVLYEDDAAMELLAEKIADYSHSYWISIRNQSDRKHRYLGKQVFPPALSVCQLG
;
A
#
# COMPACT_ATOMS: atom_id res chain seq x y z
N MET A 1 -3.77 16.60 -2.87
CA MET A 1 -4.72 16.44 -1.75
C MET A 1 -5.28 15.04 -1.79
N GLU A 2 -5.42 14.41 -0.65
CA GLU A 2 -6.06 13.11 -0.46
C GLU A 2 -7.31 13.32 0.40
N ARG A 3 -8.47 12.83 -0.07
CA ARG A 3 -9.69 12.72 0.73
C ARG A 3 -9.94 11.25 1.00
N LYS A 4 -10.00 10.87 2.26
CA LYS A 4 -10.02 9.47 2.67
C LYS A 4 -11.10 9.18 3.69
N HIS A 5 -11.78 8.06 3.53
CA HIS A 5 -12.69 7.47 4.49
C HIS A 5 -12.24 6.03 4.80
N VAL A 6 -12.20 5.67 6.07
CA VAL A 6 -11.84 4.33 6.53
C VAL A 6 -12.89 3.83 7.48
N SER A 7 -13.44 2.65 7.21
CA SER A 7 -14.34 1.93 8.10
C SER A 7 -13.80 0.52 8.34
N GLU A 8 -13.92 0.05 9.56
CA GLU A 8 -13.53 -1.31 9.94
C GLU A 8 -14.41 -1.88 11.02
N THR A 9 -14.60 -3.19 10.98
CA THR A 9 -15.27 -3.97 12.01
C THR A 9 -14.48 -5.23 12.26
N GLU A 10 -14.45 -5.68 13.52
CA GLU A 10 -13.80 -6.92 13.92
C GLU A 10 -14.76 -7.70 14.81
N SER A 11 -14.95 -8.97 14.52
CA SER A 11 -15.90 -9.83 15.22
C SER A 11 -15.27 -11.16 15.59
N SER A 12 -15.67 -11.72 16.73
CA SER A 12 -15.23 -13.02 17.21
C SER A 12 -16.45 -13.80 17.71
N GLY A 13 -16.60 -15.07 17.27
CA GLY A 13 -17.71 -15.94 17.67
C GLY A 13 -19.10 -15.37 17.36
N GLY A 14 -19.23 -14.53 16.36
CA GLY A 14 -20.49 -13.92 15.96
C GLY A 14 -20.83 -12.59 16.64
N VAL A 15 -19.92 -12.04 17.43
CA VAL A 15 -20.11 -10.79 18.17
C VAL A 15 -19.04 -9.78 17.73
N CYS A 16 -19.46 -8.55 17.42
CA CYS A 16 -18.57 -7.46 17.12
C CYS A 16 -17.80 -7.03 18.38
N VAL A 17 -16.46 -7.07 18.28
CA VAL A 17 -15.54 -6.70 19.37
C VAL A 17 -14.90 -5.34 19.15
N ASN A 18 -14.83 -4.90 17.88
CA ASN A 18 -14.31 -3.59 17.53
C ASN A 18 -15.03 -3.03 16.30
N LYS A 19 -15.34 -1.74 16.35
CA LYS A 19 -15.99 -1.03 15.25
C LYS A 19 -15.44 0.37 15.15
N ARG A 20 -15.04 0.78 13.95
CA ARG A 20 -14.51 2.09 13.68
C ARG A 20 -15.05 2.65 12.37
N ASP A 21 -15.45 3.91 12.41
CA ASP A 21 -15.70 4.74 11.24
C ASP A 21 -14.92 6.04 11.41
N SER A 22 -14.01 6.34 10.50
CA SER A 22 -13.11 7.49 10.63
C SER A 22 -13.75 8.82 10.23
N GLY A 23 -14.94 8.77 9.62
CA GLY A 23 -15.44 9.90 8.83
C GLY A 23 -14.48 10.22 7.66
N ILE A 24 -14.78 11.30 6.92
CA ILE A 24 -13.90 11.76 5.85
C ILE A 24 -12.75 12.58 6.46
N LYS A 25 -11.53 12.28 6.06
CA LYS A 25 -10.32 13.04 6.41
C LYS A 25 -9.68 13.58 5.14
N ASN A 26 -9.21 14.82 5.20
CA ASN A 26 -8.52 15.48 4.11
C ASN A 26 -7.06 15.68 4.49
N ASN A 27 -6.14 15.26 3.62
CA ASN A 27 -4.72 15.51 3.75
C ASN A 27 -4.26 16.38 2.58
N ILE A 28 -3.59 17.49 2.88
CA ILE A 28 -3.04 18.39 1.87
C ILE A 28 -1.52 18.36 1.97
N ALA A 29 -0.86 18.17 0.84
CA ALA A 29 0.58 18.30 0.70
C ALA A 29 0.89 19.20 -0.50
N ALA A 30 1.99 19.93 -0.41
CA ALA A 30 2.59 20.64 -1.52
C ALA A 30 4.00 20.11 -1.75
N HIS A 31 4.37 19.93 -3.01
CA HIS A 31 5.71 19.53 -3.41
C HIS A 31 6.25 20.56 -4.40
N ILE A 32 7.42 21.10 -4.12
CA ILE A 32 8.08 22.10 -4.95
C ILE A 32 9.43 21.58 -5.39
N PHE A 33 9.62 21.53 -6.70
CA PHE A 33 10.91 21.26 -7.32
C PHE A 33 11.53 22.59 -7.77
N LEU A 34 12.74 22.89 -7.29
CA LEU A 34 13.56 23.98 -7.77
C LEU A 34 14.71 23.43 -8.60
N GLY A 35 15.17 24.21 -9.57
CA GLY A 35 16.24 23.82 -10.48
C GLY A 35 15.74 23.54 -11.88
N ASP A 36 16.45 22.71 -12.61
CA ASP A 36 16.14 22.31 -13.97
C ASP A 36 16.04 20.78 -14.11
N SER A 37 15.86 20.27 -15.33
CA SER A 37 15.71 18.83 -15.55
C SER A 37 16.96 18.02 -15.20
N LEU A 38 18.13 18.62 -15.18
CA LEU A 38 19.41 17.95 -14.87
C LEU A 38 19.73 17.99 -13.38
N MET A 39 19.25 19.01 -12.67
CA MET A 39 19.48 19.17 -11.24
C MET A 39 18.27 19.79 -10.57
N THR A 40 17.57 19.04 -9.75
CA THR A 40 16.42 19.48 -8.99
C THR A 40 16.66 19.43 -7.49
N SER A 41 15.79 20.10 -6.74
CA SER A 41 15.74 19.99 -5.28
C SER A 41 15.17 18.64 -4.80
N ASP A 42 14.76 17.75 -5.70
CA ASP A 42 14.25 16.45 -5.31
C ASP A 42 15.33 15.58 -4.69
N THR A 43 15.08 15.11 -3.50
CA THR A 43 15.93 14.16 -2.76
C THR A 43 15.18 12.89 -2.42
N GLY A 44 13.96 12.72 -2.97
CA GLY A 44 13.12 11.57 -2.72
C GLY A 44 12.49 11.52 -1.32
N ASN A 45 12.51 12.61 -0.56
CA ASN A 45 11.89 12.63 0.76
C ASN A 45 10.36 12.70 0.69
N GLU A 46 9.71 12.17 1.73
CA GLU A 46 8.25 12.17 1.85
C GLU A 46 7.66 13.58 1.85
N LEU A 47 6.45 13.68 1.30
CA LEU A 47 5.65 14.90 1.33
C LEU A 47 5.18 15.19 2.75
N ASN A 48 5.46 16.39 3.25
CA ASN A 48 4.94 16.83 4.53
C ASN A 48 3.45 17.18 4.41
N ALA A 49 2.59 16.21 4.69
CA ALA A 49 1.14 16.36 4.60
C ALA A 49 0.57 16.99 5.88
N GLN A 50 -0.49 17.78 5.71
CA GLN A 50 -1.29 18.32 6.80
C GLN A 50 -2.71 17.78 6.72
N SER A 51 -3.18 17.20 7.81
CA SER A 51 -4.58 16.80 7.94
C SER A 51 -5.44 18.03 8.24
N ILE A 52 -6.57 18.11 7.55
CA ILE A 52 -7.59 19.14 7.75
C ILE A 52 -8.96 18.49 7.91
N PRO A 53 -9.87 19.03 8.75
CA PRO A 53 -11.24 18.51 8.89
C PRO A 53 -12.03 18.56 7.59
N ASP A 54 -13.08 17.73 7.45
CA ASP A 54 -13.89 17.64 6.22
C ASP A 54 -14.79 18.88 6.00
N GLU A 55 -15.27 19.51 7.05
CA GLU A 55 -16.21 20.64 7.01
C GLU A 55 -15.57 21.98 6.55
N ILE A 56 -14.41 21.90 5.91
CA ILE A 56 -13.61 23.07 5.60
C ILE A 56 -14.00 23.65 4.22
N GLY A 57 -14.40 24.90 4.23
CA GLY A 57 -14.64 25.69 3.02
C GLY A 57 -13.36 25.97 2.21
N TYR A 58 -13.56 26.44 0.97
CA TYR A 58 -12.47 26.78 0.04
C TYR A 58 -11.35 27.64 0.64
N GLY A 59 -11.69 28.61 1.52
CA GLY A 59 -10.72 29.49 2.15
C GLY A 59 -9.68 28.76 3.00
N SER A 60 -10.12 27.74 3.73
CA SER A 60 -9.21 26.95 4.59
C SER A 60 -8.31 26.03 3.77
N ILE A 61 -8.82 25.42 2.71
CA ILE A 61 -8.01 24.64 1.76
C ILE A 61 -6.94 25.53 1.14
N ARG A 62 -7.33 26.73 0.68
CA ARG A 62 -6.39 27.70 0.10
C ARG A 62 -5.31 28.12 1.09
N ASN A 63 -5.67 28.41 2.34
CA ASN A 63 -4.71 28.79 3.38
C ASN A 63 -3.75 27.63 3.72
N ALA A 64 -4.27 26.39 3.85
CA ALA A 64 -3.44 25.22 4.09
C ALA A 64 -2.46 24.97 2.93
N LEU A 65 -2.91 25.08 1.68
CA LEU A 65 -2.04 24.99 0.51
C LEU A 65 -0.96 26.07 0.50
N ARG A 66 -1.32 27.34 0.82
CA ARG A 66 -0.36 28.42 0.88
C ARG A 66 0.73 28.15 1.91
N THR A 67 0.33 27.79 3.13
CA THR A 67 1.28 27.48 4.21
C THR A 67 2.18 26.31 3.82
N LYS A 68 1.61 25.24 3.25
CA LYS A 68 2.40 24.08 2.81
C LYS A 68 3.33 24.39 1.65
N SER A 69 2.90 25.23 0.72
CA SER A 69 3.76 25.67 -0.41
C SER A 69 4.93 26.52 0.09
N GLU A 70 4.72 27.39 1.07
CA GLU A 70 5.81 28.18 1.66
C GLU A 70 6.85 27.28 2.33
N ILE A 71 6.41 26.35 3.18
CA ILE A 71 7.30 25.38 3.85
C ILE A 71 8.04 24.53 2.80
N ALA A 72 7.32 24.01 1.78
CA ALA A 72 7.92 23.20 0.72
C ALA A 72 8.95 24.00 -0.10
N TYR A 73 8.72 25.30 -0.31
CA TYR A 73 9.67 26.16 -1.01
C TYR A 73 10.97 26.35 -0.21
N GLN A 74 10.86 26.68 1.08
CA GLN A 74 12.03 26.85 1.95
C GLN A 74 12.87 25.55 2.01
N ASP A 75 12.20 24.43 2.14
CA ASP A 75 12.83 23.10 2.16
C ASP A 75 13.51 22.80 0.82
N ALA A 76 12.85 23.10 -0.32
CA ALA A 76 13.42 22.91 -1.65
C ALA A 76 14.68 23.75 -1.89
N VAL A 77 14.72 25.00 -1.37
CA VAL A 77 15.93 25.85 -1.45
C VAL A 77 17.09 25.18 -0.70
N GLN A 78 16.87 24.75 0.54
CA GLN A 78 17.90 24.11 1.35
C GLN A 78 18.41 22.81 0.69
N ARG A 79 17.51 22.00 0.15
CA ARG A 79 17.86 20.74 -0.54
C ARG A 79 18.69 20.99 -1.79
N LEU A 80 18.32 22.00 -2.59
CA LEU A 80 19.06 22.31 -3.81
C LEU A 80 20.48 22.77 -3.49
N ASP A 81 20.66 23.61 -2.47
CA ASP A 81 21.95 24.09 -2.02
C ASP A 81 22.81 22.97 -1.41
N TYR A 82 22.21 22.11 -0.61
CA TYR A 82 22.88 20.89 -0.13
C TYR A 82 23.37 20.01 -1.29
N LYS A 83 22.50 19.75 -2.26
CA LYS A 83 22.82 18.91 -3.42
C LYS A 83 23.93 19.52 -4.27
N ARG A 84 23.90 20.84 -4.49
CA ARG A 84 24.98 21.58 -5.17
C ARG A 84 26.32 21.42 -4.46
N THR A 85 26.29 21.49 -3.13
CA THR A 85 27.50 21.32 -2.31
C THR A 85 28.03 19.89 -2.41
N GLN A 86 27.17 18.89 -2.31
CA GLN A 86 27.57 17.49 -2.47
C GLN A 86 28.16 17.18 -3.85
N LEU A 87 27.57 17.73 -4.90
CA LEU A 87 28.07 17.53 -6.29
C LEU A 87 29.41 18.22 -6.53
N LYS A 88 29.72 19.31 -5.83
CA LYS A 88 31.07 19.93 -5.88
C LYS A 88 32.11 19.05 -5.20
N GLN A 89 31.75 18.38 -4.11
CA GLN A 89 32.66 17.49 -3.37
C GLN A 89 32.79 16.11 -4.04
N ASN A 90 31.71 15.62 -4.62
CA ASN A 90 31.63 14.32 -5.27
C ASN A 90 30.95 14.48 -6.65
N PRO A 91 31.70 14.86 -7.70
CA PRO A 91 31.15 15.05 -9.04
C PRO A 91 30.51 13.75 -9.58
N LYS A 92 29.37 13.88 -10.29
CA LYS A 92 28.79 12.74 -11.00
C LYS A 92 29.77 12.22 -12.05
N PRO A 93 29.86 10.88 -12.26
CA PRO A 93 30.58 10.32 -13.39
C PRO A 93 30.14 10.97 -14.70
N ALA A 94 31.09 11.14 -15.66
CA ALA A 94 30.83 11.84 -16.92
C ALA A 94 29.62 11.22 -17.69
N ASP A 95 29.48 9.90 -17.65
CA ASP A 95 28.40 9.16 -18.34
C ASP A 95 27.00 9.47 -17.76
N ASN A 96 26.92 9.94 -16.52
CA ASN A 96 25.67 10.24 -15.83
C ASN A 96 25.39 11.75 -15.71
N ALA A 97 26.32 12.60 -16.12
CA ALA A 97 26.20 14.05 -15.96
C ALA A 97 25.06 14.66 -16.79
N ALA A 98 24.71 14.03 -17.92
CA ALA A 98 23.68 14.49 -18.85
C ALA A 98 22.32 13.78 -18.67
N VAL A 99 22.18 12.86 -17.70
CA VAL A 99 20.92 12.14 -17.48
C VAL A 99 19.95 13.03 -16.72
N PRO A 100 18.76 13.34 -17.29
CA PRO A 100 17.75 14.14 -16.61
C PRO A 100 17.26 13.45 -15.32
N GLU A 101 17.11 14.21 -14.26
CA GLU A 101 16.55 13.71 -12.98
C GLU A 101 15.04 13.51 -13.06
N PHE A 102 14.36 14.29 -13.91
CA PHE A 102 12.97 14.07 -14.22
C PHE A 102 12.62 14.47 -15.65
N LYS A 103 11.56 13.90 -16.17
CA LYS A 103 10.99 14.23 -17.48
C LYS A 103 9.73 15.07 -17.28
N ARG A 104 9.65 16.21 -17.96
CA ARG A 104 8.39 16.97 -18.04
C ARG A 104 7.33 16.15 -18.76
N MET A 105 6.16 16.08 -18.17
CA MET A 105 5.01 15.40 -18.75
C MET A 105 4.08 16.43 -19.40
N PRO A 106 3.43 16.10 -20.54
CA PRO A 106 2.44 16.98 -21.13
C PRO A 106 1.28 17.21 -20.18
N PRO A 107 0.57 18.35 -20.30
CA PRO A 107 -0.68 18.58 -19.57
C PRO A 107 -1.65 17.42 -19.79
N ALA A 108 -2.25 16.95 -18.72
CA ALA A 108 -3.26 15.90 -18.76
C ALA A 108 -4.41 16.23 -17.80
N VAL A 109 -5.63 16.00 -18.24
CA VAL A 109 -6.81 16.13 -17.41
C VAL A 109 -7.50 14.78 -17.35
N TRP A 110 -7.54 14.20 -16.16
CA TRP A 110 -8.25 12.95 -15.90
C TRP A 110 -9.05 13.09 -14.62
N ILE A 111 -10.36 12.95 -14.71
CA ILE A 111 -11.28 13.09 -13.57
C ILE A 111 -12.15 11.83 -13.53
N GLY A 112 -11.78 10.91 -12.68
CA GLY A 112 -12.56 9.72 -12.40
C GLY A 112 -13.77 10.01 -11.49
N PRO A 113 -14.71 9.07 -11.37
CA PRO A 113 -15.78 9.15 -10.39
C PRO A 113 -15.20 9.11 -8.97
N SER A 114 -15.80 9.87 -8.04
CA SER A 114 -15.33 9.85 -6.64
C SER A 114 -15.53 8.47 -6.00
N ALA A 115 -14.50 7.95 -5.35
CA ALA A 115 -14.59 6.73 -4.56
C ALA A 115 -15.39 6.93 -3.26
N LEU A 116 -15.62 8.18 -2.86
CA LEU A 116 -16.34 8.52 -1.61
C LEU A 116 -17.86 8.51 -1.75
N THR A 117 -18.39 8.30 -2.96
CA THR A 117 -19.83 8.13 -3.17
C THR A 117 -20.27 6.72 -2.78
N ASN A 118 -21.42 6.60 -2.10
CA ASN A 118 -22.03 5.32 -1.71
C ASN A 118 -21.11 4.37 -0.93
N PRO A 119 -20.70 4.73 0.30
CA PRO A 119 -19.93 3.82 1.14
C PRO A 119 -20.75 2.59 1.51
N CYS A 120 -20.08 1.45 1.70
CA CYS A 120 -20.67 0.36 2.45
C CYS A 120 -20.92 0.84 3.89
N PRO A 121 -22.14 0.80 4.39
CA PRO A 121 -22.42 1.16 5.78
C PRO A 121 -21.61 0.28 6.75
N VAL A 122 -21.06 0.88 7.78
CA VAL A 122 -20.29 0.14 8.80
C VAL A 122 -21.14 -0.91 9.50
N THR A 123 -22.47 -0.71 9.56
CA THR A 123 -23.44 -1.68 10.07
C THR A 123 -23.50 -2.96 9.25
N ASP A 124 -23.42 -2.84 7.91
CA ASP A 124 -23.45 -3.99 7.00
C ASP A 124 -22.13 -4.76 7.09
N MET A 125 -21.01 -4.05 7.23
CA MET A 125 -19.70 -4.64 7.51
C MET A 125 -19.70 -5.41 8.84
N GLU A 126 -20.32 -4.85 9.88
CA GLU A 126 -20.47 -5.49 11.18
C GLU A 126 -21.30 -6.76 11.08
N GLN A 127 -22.44 -6.71 10.39
CA GLN A 127 -23.29 -7.90 10.20
C GLN A 127 -22.54 -9.00 9.44
N LEU A 128 -21.79 -8.63 8.39
CA LEU A 128 -20.97 -9.56 7.63
C LEU A 128 -19.89 -10.19 8.53
N SER A 129 -19.10 -9.38 9.24
CA SER A 129 -18.05 -9.90 10.12
C SER A 129 -18.59 -10.78 11.24
N ASN A 130 -19.79 -10.46 11.80
CA ASN A 130 -20.46 -11.28 12.78
C ASN A 130 -20.84 -12.65 12.21
N ARG A 131 -21.45 -12.70 11.02
CA ARG A 131 -21.84 -13.97 10.39
C ARG A 131 -20.63 -14.83 10.05
N LEU A 132 -19.61 -14.25 9.46
CA LEU A 132 -18.38 -14.95 9.08
C LEU A 132 -17.61 -15.48 10.29
N SER A 133 -17.53 -14.71 11.39
CA SER A 133 -16.80 -15.13 12.59
C SER A 133 -17.47 -16.29 13.35
N LYS A 134 -18.75 -16.55 13.12
CA LYS A 134 -19.47 -17.71 13.69
C LYS A 134 -18.90 -19.05 13.24
N VAL A 135 -18.27 -19.11 12.07
CA VAL A 135 -17.64 -20.33 11.55
C VAL A 135 -16.69 -20.95 12.57
N PHE A 136 -15.92 -20.11 13.25
CA PHE A 136 -14.93 -20.58 14.23
C PHE A 136 -15.55 -21.21 15.49
N SER A 137 -16.83 -20.97 15.77
CA SER A 137 -17.52 -21.64 16.88
C SER A 137 -17.63 -23.16 16.69
N SER A 138 -17.48 -23.65 15.45
CA SER A 138 -17.45 -25.08 15.13
C SER A 138 -16.08 -25.72 15.33
N TYR A 139 -15.06 -24.94 15.73
CA TYR A 139 -13.67 -25.38 15.86
C TYR A 139 -13.13 -24.97 17.25
N PRO A 140 -13.50 -25.67 18.32
CA PRO A 140 -13.15 -25.29 19.70
C PRO A 140 -11.64 -25.33 19.99
N GLU A 141 -10.87 -26.03 19.17
CA GLU A 141 -9.41 -26.07 19.24
C GLU A 141 -8.74 -24.78 18.75
N LEU A 142 -9.46 -23.96 17.96
CA LEU A 142 -8.98 -22.66 17.50
C LEU A 142 -9.30 -21.59 18.56
N PHE A 143 -8.29 -20.79 18.86
CA PHE A 143 -8.42 -19.67 19.80
C PHE A 143 -7.85 -18.36 19.20
N ASN A 144 -8.06 -17.24 19.88
CA ASN A 144 -7.70 -15.91 19.37
C ASN A 144 -8.19 -15.67 17.93
N HIS A 145 -9.34 -16.26 17.59
CA HIS A 145 -9.91 -16.09 16.27
C HIS A 145 -10.72 -14.79 16.17
N CYS A 146 -10.61 -14.14 15.04
CA CYS A 146 -11.45 -13.00 14.68
C CYS A 146 -11.59 -12.86 13.17
N VAL A 147 -12.66 -12.21 12.73
CA VAL A 147 -12.84 -11.77 11.35
C VAL A 147 -12.94 -10.26 11.33
N LYS A 148 -12.07 -9.65 10.55
CA LYS A 148 -12.02 -8.21 10.31
C LYS A 148 -12.50 -7.91 8.89
N VAL A 149 -13.47 -7.00 8.78
CA VAL A 149 -13.89 -6.39 7.50
C VAL A 149 -13.43 -4.96 7.49
N TYR A 150 -12.74 -4.58 6.43
CA TYR A 150 -12.10 -3.28 6.29
C TYR A 150 -12.43 -2.66 4.94
N GLN A 151 -12.79 -1.39 4.93
CA GLN A 151 -12.94 -0.58 3.74
C GLN A 151 -12.11 0.70 3.85
N LYS A 152 -11.32 0.97 2.82
CA LYS A 152 -10.66 2.26 2.62
C LYS A 152 -11.08 2.80 1.26
N ARG A 153 -11.49 4.05 1.21
CA ARG A 153 -11.84 4.76 -0.02
C ARG A 153 -11.10 6.08 -0.03
N VAL A 154 -10.48 6.39 -1.17
CA VAL A 154 -9.62 7.56 -1.30
C VAL A 154 -9.87 8.23 -2.65
N ASP A 155 -9.96 9.54 -2.63
CA ASP A 155 -9.86 10.39 -3.80
C ASP A 155 -8.52 11.12 -3.76
N TYR A 156 -7.64 10.83 -4.70
CA TYR A 156 -6.37 11.53 -4.89
C TYR A 156 -6.54 12.66 -5.88
N TYR A 157 -6.37 13.91 -5.41
CA TYR A 157 -6.36 15.10 -6.23
C TYR A 157 -4.92 15.54 -6.47
N ARG A 158 -4.46 15.51 -7.71
CA ARG A 158 -3.14 15.99 -8.12
C ARG A 158 -3.27 17.15 -9.09
N LEU A 159 -2.67 18.28 -8.73
CA LEU A 159 -2.55 19.45 -9.58
C LEU A 159 -1.06 19.78 -9.71
N THR A 160 -0.59 20.05 -10.92
CA THR A 160 0.78 20.47 -11.17
C THR A 160 0.84 21.80 -11.90
N SER A 161 1.94 22.53 -11.75
CA SER A 161 2.22 23.75 -12.53
C SER A 161 2.35 23.49 -14.03
N GLU A 162 2.55 22.25 -14.45
CA GLU A 162 2.61 21.82 -15.84
C GLU A 162 1.24 21.57 -16.46
N GLY A 163 0.17 21.80 -15.70
CA GLY A 163 -1.22 21.71 -16.19
C GLY A 163 -1.87 20.33 -16.02
N GLN A 164 -1.28 19.43 -15.26
CA GLN A 164 -1.96 18.17 -14.90
C GLN A 164 -3.07 18.43 -13.89
N LYS A 165 -4.24 17.85 -14.13
CA LYS A 165 -5.40 17.87 -13.23
C LYS A 165 -5.95 16.44 -13.14
N ILE A 166 -5.62 15.75 -12.07
CA ILE A 166 -5.96 14.33 -11.90
C ILE A 166 -6.82 14.19 -10.65
N LEU A 167 -7.96 13.52 -10.78
CA LEU A 167 -8.73 12.94 -9.71
C LEU A 167 -8.70 11.42 -9.89
N GLN A 168 -7.93 10.74 -9.08
CA GLN A 168 -7.81 9.28 -9.09
C GLN A 168 -8.52 8.70 -7.87
N PRO A 169 -9.63 7.99 -8.07
CA PRO A 169 -10.28 7.23 -7.02
C PRO A 169 -9.50 5.94 -6.74
N ASP A 170 -9.52 5.52 -5.49
CA ASP A 170 -9.00 4.23 -5.06
C ASP A 170 -9.91 3.64 -3.98
N THR A 171 -10.26 2.38 -4.11
CA THR A 171 -11.07 1.66 -3.15
C THR A 171 -10.42 0.34 -2.83
N VAL A 172 -10.24 0.08 -1.55
CA VAL A 172 -9.76 -1.19 -1.03
C VAL A 172 -10.82 -1.74 -0.08
N PHE A 173 -11.29 -2.93 -0.36
CA PHE A 173 -12.15 -3.70 0.53
C PHE A 173 -11.49 -5.04 0.81
N HIS A 174 -11.30 -5.37 2.09
CA HIS A 174 -10.71 -6.65 2.42
C HIS A 174 -11.36 -7.30 3.63
N ILE A 175 -11.35 -8.63 3.62
CA ILE A 175 -11.72 -9.49 4.73
C ILE A 175 -10.46 -10.21 5.18
N THR A 176 -10.18 -10.16 6.47
CA THR A 176 -9.08 -10.90 7.08
C THR A 176 -9.65 -11.75 8.21
N ALA A 177 -9.45 -13.06 8.16
CA ALA A 177 -9.67 -13.90 9.31
C ALA A 177 -8.32 -14.30 9.91
N ARG A 178 -8.25 -14.29 11.24
CA ARG A 178 -7.10 -14.74 12.03
C ARG A 178 -7.55 -15.86 12.95
N ALA A 179 -6.73 -16.87 13.10
CA ALA A 179 -6.92 -17.91 14.10
C ALA A 179 -5.59 -18.43 14.61
N SER A 180 -5.58 -18.90 15.84
CA SER A 180 -4.42 -19.55 16.47
C SER A 180 -4.78 -20.98 16.88
N ILE A 181 -3.80 -21.89 16.81
CA ILE A 181 -3.94 -23.27 17.27
C ILE A 181 -2.68 -23.70 18.00
N LYS A 182 -2.80 -24.60 18.97
CA LYS A 182 -1.65 -25.25 19.59
C LYS A 182 -1.28 -26.50 18.82
N THR A 183 0.03 -26.69 18.59
CA THR A 183 0.59 -27.93 18.04
C THR A 183 0.76 -28.97 19.15
N ASP A 184 0.99 -30.22 18.75
CA ASP A 184 1.31 -31.33 19.69
C ASP A 184 2.55 -31.02 20.55
N GLY A 185 3.51 -30.22 20.03
CA GLY A 185 4.66 -29.68 20.76
C GLY A 185 4.35 -28.49 21.67
N ASN A 186 3.08 -28.17 21.90
CA ASN A 186 2.61 -27.02 22.69
C ASN A 186 3.03 -25.64 22.13
N GLU A 187 3.50 -25.59 20.90
CA GLU A 187 3.80 -24.34 20.18
C GLU A 187 2.49 -23.71 19.66
N VAL A 188 2.39 -22.39 19.70
CA VAL A 188 1.24 -21.67 19.13
C VAL A 188 1.56 -21.27 17.69
N LYS A 189 0.72 -21.70 16.77
CA LYS A 189 0.72 -21.26 15.38
C LYS A 189 -0.45 -20.32 15.13
N THR A 190 -0.18 -19.18 14.50
CA THR A 190 -1.21 -18.19 14.11
C THR A 190 -1.13 -17.99 12.61
N GLU A 191 -2.27 -18.05 11.94
CA GLU A 191 -2.38 -17.85 10.51
C GLU A 191 -3.50 -16.87 10.16
N TYR A 192 -3.48 -16.44 8.90
CA TYR A 192 -4.39 -15.47 8.35
C TYR A 192 -4.97 -15.96 7.02
N TYR A 193 -6.28 -15.88 6.90
CA TYR A 193 -6.96 -15.87 5.62
C TYR A 193 -7.12 -14.40 5.19
N ARG A 194 -6.90 -14.09 3.92
CA ARG A 194 -7.01 -12.73 3.37
C ARG A 194 -7.72 -12.75 2.04
N LEU A 195 -8.74 -11.91 1.91
CA LEU A 195 -9.42 -11.66 0.65
C LEU A 195 -9.39 -10.15 0.38
N HIS A 196 -8.91 -9.76 -0.79
CA HIS A 196 -8.86 -8.38 -1.25
C HIS A 196 -9.70 -8.23 -2.51
N VAL A 197 -10.62 -7.24 -2.50
CA VAL A 197 -11.46 -6.91 -3.64
C VAL A 197 -11.53 -5.39 -3.84
N GLY A 198 -11.96 -4.94 -5.01
CA GLY A 198 -12.12 -3.53 -5.33
C GLY A 198 -13.26 -2.85 -4.55
N GLY A 199 -14.30 -3.60 -4.18
CA GLY A 199 -15.44 -3.09 -3.43
C GLY A 199 -16.32 -4.21 -2.90
N ILE A 200 -17.33 -3.85 -2.11
CA ILE A 200 -18.24 -4.84 -1.52
C ILE A 200 -19.00 -5.66 -2.57
N ASN A 201 -19.29 -5.07 -3.72
CA ASN A 201 -20.03 -5.75 -4.80
C ASN A 201 -19.17 -6.82 -5.54
N ASP A 202 -17.85 -6.78 -5.32
CA ASP A 202 -16.92 -7.73 -5.91
C ASP A 202 -16.65 -8.92 -5.00
N LEU A 203 -17.29 -8.96 -3.82
CA LEU A 203 -17.19 -10.09 -2.90
C LEU A 203 -17.81 -11.35 -3.50
N PRO A 204 -17.21 -12.53 -3.27
CA PRO A 204 -17.88 -13.80 -3.45
C PRO A 204 -19.18 -13.88 -2.65
N SER A 205 -20.04 -14.83 -2.99
CA SER A 205 -21.24 -15.07 -2.17
C SER A 205 -20.88 -15.39 -0.72
N GLU A 206 -21.75 -15.06 0.21
CA GLU A 206 -21.51 -15.33 1.63
C GLU A 206 -21.27 -16.82 1.90
N ASP A 207 -22.00 -17.71 1.22
CA ASP A 207 -21.78 -19.15 1.34
C ASP A 207 -20.39 -19.58 0.85
N ALA A 208 -19.88 -18.96 -0.20
CA ALA A 208 -18.51 -19.20 -0.68
C ALA A 208 -17.49 -18.73 0.37
N LEU A 209 -17.66 -17.53 0.94
CA LEU A 209 -16.79 -17.01 2.01
C LEU A 209 -16.79 -17.90 3.25
N ILE A 210 -17.96 -18.38 3.66
CA ILE A 210 -18.12 -19.35 4.75
C ILE A 210 -17.37 -20.64 4.42
N GLY A 211 -17.50 -21.14 3.19
CA GLY A 211 -16.78 -22.32 2.71
C GLY A 211 -15.26 -22.16 2.78
N GLU A 212 -14.74 -21.02 2.34
CA GLU A 212 -13.30 -20.71 2.41
C GLU A 212 -12.81 -20.60 3.88
N LEU A 213 -13.61 -20.03 4.78
CA LEU A 213 -13.27 -19.98 6.20
C LEU A 213 -13.28 -21.37 6.85
N HIS A 214 -14.18 -22.27 6.44
CA HIS A 214 -14.12 -23.68 6.86
C HIS A 214 -12.86 -24.38 6.36
N GLN A 215 -12.46 -24.13 5.12
CA GLN A 215 -11.20 -24.65 4.57
C GLN A 215 -9.99 -24.11 5.34
N PHE A 216 -9.99 -22.81 5.65
CA PHE A 216 -8.97 -22.20 6.48
C PHE A 216 -8.88 -22.83 7.87
N ALA A 217 -10.02 -23.07 8.54
CA ALA A 217 -10.04 -23.73 9.83
C ALA A 217 -9.53 -25.18 9.76
N GLN A 218 -9.87 -25.93 8.70
CA GLN A 218 -9.34 -27.27 8.46
C GLN A 218 -7.83 -27.26 8.20
N TYR A 219 -7.34 -26.30 7.42
CA TYR A 219 -5.91 -26.09 7.21
C TYR A 219 -5.18 -25.88 8.54
N MET A 220 -5.72 -25.05 9.43
CA MET A 220 -5.15 -24.83 10.77
C MET A 220 -5.06 -26.13 11.57
N ARG A 221 -6.09 -26.97 11.51
CA ARG A 221 -6.13 -28.30 12.16
C ARG A 221 -5.04 -29.21 11.59
N GLN A 222 -4.86 -29.28 10.28
CA GLN A 222 -3.80 -30.04 9.64
C GLN A 222 -2.41 -29.51 10.04
N LYS A 223 -2.25 -28.19 10.08
CA LYS A 223 -1.01 -27.54 10.47
C LYS A 223 -0.62 -27.84 11.92
N SER A 224 -1.58 -28.01 12.83
CA SER A 224 -1.28 -28.38 14.23
C SER A 224 -0.64 -29.75 14.35
N GLN A 225 -0.92 -30.65 13.42
CA GLN A 225 -0.41 -32.04 13.37
C GLN A 225 0.86 -32.17 12.52
N ALA A 226 1.27 -31.08 11.83
CA ALA A 226 2.46 -31.12 10.99
C ALA A 226 3.72 -31.29 11.83
N LYS A 227 4.57 -32.22 11.42
CA LYS A 227 5.87 -32.45 12.06
C LYS A 227 6.80 -31.27 11.85
N ALA A 228 7.57 -30.90 12.87
CA ALA A 228 8.62 -29.91 12.72
C ALA A 228 9.70 -30.44 11.76
N VAL A 229 10.26 -29.52 10.96
CA VAL A 229 11.45 -29.83 10.14
C VAL A 229 12.65 -29.77 11.08
N GLU A 230 13.28 -30.94 11.32
CA GLU A 230 14.39 -31.06 12.25
C GLU A 230 15.75 -30.80 11.59
N ASP A 231 15.86 -31.04 10.29
CA ASP A 231 17.10 -30.92 9.53
C ASP A 231 17.12 -29.75 8.56
N LEU A 232 18.34 -29.26 8.27
CA LEU A 232 18.56 -28.26 7.21
C LEU A 232 18.22 -28.86 5.85
N TYR A 233 17.21 -28.33 5.19
CA TYR A 233 16.88 -28.69 3.82
C TYR A 233 17.68 -27.85 2.82
N ILE A 234 18.42 -28.51 1.93
CA ILE A 234 19.09 -27.87 0.79
C ILE A 234 18.56 -28.52 -0.48
N GLY A 235 17.76 -27.77 -1.25
CA GLY A 235 17.15 -28.30 -2.48
C GLY A 235 16.21 -27.28 -3.14
N PRO A 236 15.53 -27.66 -4.22
CA PRO A 236 14.54 -26.80 -4.86
C PRO A 236 13.35 -26.55 -3.94
N VAL A 237 12.85 -25.30 -3.94
CA VAL A 237 11.69 -24.87 -3.16
C VAL A 237 10.67 -24.28 -4.13
N LEU A 238 9.43 -24.77 -4.05
CA LEU A 238 8.28 -24.18 -4.75
C LEU A 238 7.60 -23.18 -3.81
N TYR A 239 7.50 -21.94 -4.26
CA TYR A 239 6.73 -20.90 -3.58
C TYR A 239 5.37 -20.76 -4.28
N GLU A 240 4.29 -20.79 -3.53
CA GLU A 240 2.92 -20.66 -4.04
C GLU A 240 2.20 -19.53 -3.30
N ASP A 241 1.14 -19.01 -3.90
CA ASP A 241 0.23 -18.00 -3.35
C ASP A 241 0.96 -16.78 -2.74
N ASP A 242 0.64 -16.45 -1.51
CA ASP A 242 1.19 -15.28 -0.80
C ASP A 242 2.72 -15.33 -0.70
N ALA A 243 3.31 -16.51 -0.49
CA ALA A 243 4.77 -16.64 -0.40
C ALA A 243 5.47 -16.37 -1.74
N ALA A 244 4.87 -16.79 -2.85
CA ALA A 244 5.36 -16.46 -4.19
C ALA A 244 5.24 -14.97 -4.48
N MET A 245 4.11 -14.35 -4.10
CA MET A 245 3.88 -12.92 -4.27
C MET A 245 4.84 -12.08 -3.43
N GLU A 246 5.10 -12.46 -2.19
CA GLU A 246 6.04 -11.77 -1.30
C GLU A 246 7.48 -11.82 -1.86
N LEU A 247 7.94 -13.01 -2.31
CA LEU A 247 9.24 -13.16 -2.94
C LEU A 247 9.37 -12.31 -4.20
N LEU A 248 8.35 -12.30 -5.06
CA LEU A 248 8.34 -11.49 -6.29
C LEU A 248 8.32 -9.99 -5.95
N ALA A 249 7.49 -9.56 -4.98
CA ALA A 249 7.41 -8.16 -4.57
C ALA A 249 8.76 -7.66 -4.02
N GLU A 250 9.45 -8.45 -3.20
CA GLU A 250 10.78 -8.12 -2.68
C GLU A 250 11.79 -7.96 -3.84
N LYS A 251 11.83 -8.92 -4.77
CA LYS A 251 12.75 -8.86 -5.92
C LYS A 251 12.42 -7.71 -6.86
N ILE A 252 11.14 -7.46 -7.15
CA ILE A 252 10.70 -6.34 -8.01
C ILE A 252 10.99 -5.00 -7.34
N ALA A 253 10.78 -4.88 -6.03
CA ALA A 253 11.07 -3.66 -5.28
C ALA A 253 12.55 -3.27 -5.40
N ASP A 254 13.45 -4.23 -5.33
CA ASP A 254 14.89 -4.01 -5.52
C ASP A 254 15.22 -3.40 -6.89
N TYR A 255 14.45 -3.71 -7.93
CA TYR A 255 14.63 -3.20 -9.29
C TYR A 255 13.83 -1.93 -9.59
N SER A 256 12.69 -1.71 -8.92
CA SER A 256 11.74 -0.63 -9.23
C SER A 256 11.90 0.63 -8.37
N HIS A 257 12.54 0.53 -7.19
CA HIS A 257 12.68 1.68 -6.28
C HIS A 257 13.64 2.74 -6.82
N SER A 258 13.07 3.77 -7.44
CA SER A 258 13.84 4.95 -7.88
C SER A 258 14.38 5.79 -6.70
N TYR A 259 13.77 5.67 -5.54
CA TYR A 259 14.07 6.43 -4.33
C TYR A 259 15.50 6.23 -3.81
N TRP A 260 15.95 4.99 -3.72
CA TRP A 260 17.29 4.68 -3.19
C TRP A 260 18.46 5.04 -4.09
N ILE A 261 18.17 5.39 -5.35
CA ILE A 261 19.19 5.62 -6.37
C ILE A 261 19.78 7.01 -6.30
N SER A 262 18.98 8.01 -5.94
CA SER A 262 19.41 9.42 -5.91
C SER A 262 20.31 9.75 -4.72
N ILE A 263 20.19 9.02 -3.59
CA ILE A 263 20.86 9.39 -2.33
C ILE A 263 22.17 8.64 -2.08
N ARG A 264 22.36 7.43 -2.61
CA ARG A 264 23.49 6.55 -2.22
C ARG A 264 24.48 6.16 -3.31
N ASN A 265 24.69 6.93 -4.37
CA ASN A 265 25.61 6.56 -5.47
C ASN A 265 25.35 5.14 -6.06
N GLN A 266 24.17 4.61 -5.92
CA GLN A 266 23.75 3.32 -6.49
C GLN A 266 23.16 3.47 -7.90
N SER A 267 23.36 4.64 -8.54
CA SER A 267 22.98 4.88 -9.94
C SER A 267 23.49 3.78 -10.88
N ASP A 268 24.63 3.18 -10.58
CA ASP A 268 25.20 2.09 -11.37
C ASP A 268 24.33 0.83 -11.42
N ARG A 269 23.52 0.54 -10.42
CA ARG A 269 22.73 -0.70 -10.41
C ARG A 269 21.56 -0.67 -11.37
N LYS A 270 20.84 0.46 -11.51
CA LYS A 270 19.68 0.52 -12.43
C LYS A 270 20.11 0.61 -13.89
N HIS A 271 21.08 1.43 -14.20
CA HIS A 271 21.62 1.50 -15.56
C HIS A 271 22.21 0.17 -16.02
N ARG A 272 22.70 -0.64 -15.08
CA ARG A 272 23.23 -1.98 -15.37
C ARG A 272 22.17 -2.93 -15.94
N TYR A 273 20.89 -2.75 -15.58
CA TYR A 273 19.79 -3.64 -15.98
C TYR A 273 18.86 -3.03 -17.04
N LEU A 274 18.99 -1.73 -17.32
CA LEU A 274 18.16 -1.07 -18.34
C LEU A 274 18.41 -1.72 -19.71
N GLY A 275 17.34 -2.17 -20.37
CA GLY A 275 17.43 -2.87 -21.65
C GLY A 275 17.96 -4.31 -21.59
N LYS A 276 18.18 -4.85 -20.38
CA LYS A 276 18.59 -6.24 -20.19
C LYS A 276 17.44 -7.08 -19.64
N GLN A 277 17.45 -8.35 -19.96
CA GLN A 277 16.54 -9.31 -19.36
C GLN A 277 16.90 -9.53 -17.88
N VAL A 278 15.97 -9.23 -16.98
CA VAL A 278 16.14 -9.33 -15.52
C VAL A 278 15.52 -10.62 -14.98
N PHE A 279 14.43 -11.08 -15.62
CA PHE A 279 13.69 -12.27 -15.25
C PHE A 279 13.83 -13.37 -16.31
N PRO A 280 13.53 -14.63 -15.97
CA PRO A 280 13.46 -15.71 -16.94
C PRO A 280 12.53 -15.36 -18.11
N PRO A 281 12.77 -15.88 -19.34
CA PRO A 281 11.98 -15.52 -20.51
C PRO A 281 10.46 -15.78 -20.37
N ALA A 282 10.08 -16.70 -19.49
CA ALA A 282 8.67 -17.04 -19.24
C ALA A 282 7.97 -16.05 -18.29
N LEU A 283 8.70 -15.13 -17.64
CA LEU A 283 8.13 -14.18 -16.68
C LEU A 283 8.24 -12.75 -17.22
N SER A 284 7.09 -12.09 -17.39
CA SER A 284 6.98 -10.67 -17.72
C SER A 284 6.31 -9.93 -16.57
N VAL A 285 6.90 -8.83 -16.15
CA VAL A 285 6.34 -7.95 -15.12
C VAL A 285 6.08 -6.59 -15.73
N CYS A 286 4.83 -6.10 -15.66
CA CYS A 286 4.40 -4.81 -16.18
C CYS A 286 3.83 -3.98 -15.04
N GLN A 287 4.21 -2.69 -14.99
CA GLN A 287 3.52 -1.72 -14.17
C GLN A 287 2.48 -1.03 -15.04
N LEU A 288 1.21 -1.18 -14.67
CA LEU A 288 0.11 -0.46 -15.29
C LEU A 288 -0.04 0.88 -14.55
N GLY A 289 -0.02 1.98 -15.32
CA GLY A 289 -0.13 3.35 -14.82
C GLY A 289 -1.56 3.77 -14.47
#